data_6856db21a781d903bbb144ec0fb38c96
#
_entry.id   6856db21a781d903bbb144ec0fb38c96
#
_cell.length_a   1.000
_cell.length_b   1.000
_cell.length_c   1.000
_cell.angle_alpha   90.00
_cell.angle_beta   90.00
_cell.angle_gamma   90.00
#
_symmetry.space_group_name_H-M   'P 1'
#
loop_
_entity.id
_entity.type
_entity.pdbx_description
1 polymer ?
#
loop_
_entity_poly.entity_id
_entity_poly.type
_entity_poly.pdbx_seq_one_letter_code
_entity_poly.pdbx_strand_id
1 'polypeptide(L)'
;ADFVEILKTINREMSLGLDNSDYTPVSQSTPQKGSLINSEPPKNKPYNIIQQKYTQKELDFWIQSGITPDILKLYKTVSLKEFRSENKDNKPFYYTSSENEPIFGYMGKRYVKIYRPFSEIRFLYGGNIGESYCFGLEQLPAKGDTLFITGGEKDVMTLAAHGFHAICFNS
;
A
#
# COMPACT_ATOMS: atom_id res chain seq x y z
N ALA A 1 24.04 1.95 -19.12
CA ALA A 1 23.90 0.52 -19.42
C ALA A 1 22.49 0.26 -19.90
N ASP A 2 22.34 -0.57 -20.93
CA ASP A 2 21.03 -0.98 -21.44
C ASP A 2 20.35 -1.86 -20.38
N PHE A 3 19.02 -1.76 -20.27
CA PHE A 3 18.22 -2.55 -19.31
C PHE A 3 18.48 -4.07 -19.47
N VAL A 4 18.66 -4.55 -20.70
CA VAL A 4 18.99 -5.95 -21.00
C VAL A 4 20.34 -6.35 -20.40
N GLU A 5 21.35 -5.48 -20.45
CA GLU A 5 22.66 -5.71 -19.87
C GLU A 5 22.62 -5.76 -18.34
N ILE A 6 21.77 -4.92 -17.72
CA ILE A 6 21.54 -4.94 -16.27
C ILE A 6 20.92 -6.27 -15.86
N LEU A 7 19.89 -6.75 -16.57
CA LEU A 7 19.26 -8.03 -16.29
C LEU A 7 20.23 -9.21 -16.44
N LYS A 8 21.07 -9.22 -17.49
CA LYS A 8 22.11 -10.24 -17.68
C LYS A 8 23.13 -10.24 -16.54
N THR A 9 23.52 -9.06 -16.08
CA THR A 9 24.44 -8.90 -14.96
C THR A 9 23.84 -9.46 -13.68
N ILE A 10 22.60 -9.12 -13.36
CA ILE A 10 21.87 -9.63 -12.19
C ILE A 10 21.73 -11.15 -12.29
N ASN A 11 21.34 -11.67 -13.44
CA ASN A 11 21.20 -13.11 -13.65
C ASN A 11 22.51 -13.85 -13.40
N ARG A 12 23.64 -13.31 -13.91
CA ARG A 12 24.96 -13.90 -13.73
C ARG A 12 25.44 -13.84 -12.26
N GLU A 13 25.30 -12.68 -11.62
CA GLU A 13 25.81 -12.45 -10.26
C GLU A 13 24.97 -13.19 -9.19
N MET A 14 23.68 -13.31 -9.42
CA MET A 14 22.76 -14.02 -8.52
C MET A 14 22.53 -15.48 -8.90
N SER A 15 23.17 -15.98 -9.98
CA SER A 15 23.04 -17.36 -10.49
C SER A 15 21.58 -17.80 -10.67
N LEU A 16 20.74 -16.92 -11.23
CA LEU A 16 19.29 -17.14 -11.34
C LEU A 16 18.90 -18.14 -12.45
N GLY A 17 19.84 -18.51 -13.35
CA GLY A 17 19.58 -19.48 -14.41
C GLY A 17 18.58 -19.01 -15.48
N LEU A 18 18.43 -17.71 -15.68
CA LEU A 18 17.47 -17.12 -16.63
C LEU A 18 17.96 -17.12 -18.10
N ASP A 19 19.18 -17.66 -18.34
CA ASP A 19 19.79 -17.71 -19.68
C ASP A 19 19.31 -18.91 -20.51
N ASN A 20 18.34 -19.69 -20.01
CA ASN A 20 17.80 -20.80 -20.79
C ASN A 20 17.10 -20.26 -22.02
N SER A 21 17.68 -20.57 -23.16
CA SER A 21 17.28 -20.21 -24.53
C SER A 21 15.91 -20.75 -24.97
N ASP A 22 15.15 -21.32 -24.07
CA ASP A 22 13.80 -21.84 -24.31
C ASP A 22 12.68 -20.83 -24.07
N TYR A 23 13.02 -19.55 -23.92
CA TYR A 23 12.00 -18.51 -24.01
C TYR A 23 11.55 -18.36 -25.47
N THR A 24 10.69 -19.25 -25.93
CA THR A 24 9.84 -18.94 -27.06
C THR A 24 8.97 -17.76 -26.64
N PRO A 25 9.08 -16.59 -27.30
CA PRO A 25 8.14 -15.52 -27.01
C PRO A 25 6.76 -16.10 -27.21
N VAL A 26 5.98 -16.14 -26.13
CA VAL A 26 4.56 -16.47 -26.22
C VAL A 26 4.03 -15.52 -27.27
N SER A 27 3.71 -16.06 -28.47
CA SER A 27 3.03 -15.34 -29.53
C SER A 27 1.93 -14.58 -28.82
N GLN A 28 1.87 -13.27 -29.05
CA GLN A 28 0.81 -12.43 -28.51
C GLN A 28 -0.51 -13.08 -28.96
N SER A 29 -0.98 -14.02 -28.18
CA SER A 29 -2.36 -14.43 -28.24
C SER A 29 -3.14 -13.15 -28.00
N THR A 30 -3.83 -12.68 -29.02
CA THR A 30 -4.90 -11.70 -28.90
C THR A 30 -5.55 -11.94 -27.56
N PRO A 31 -5.65 -10.91 -26.67
CA PRO A 31 -6.24 -11.12 -25.37
C PRO A 31 -7.57 -11.80 -25.63
N GLN A 32 -7.65 -13.10 -25.32
CA GLN A 32 -8.94 -13.74 -25.24
C GLN A 32 -9.69 -12.83 -24.29
N LYS A 33 -10.83 -12.30 -24.78
CA LYS A 33 -11.84 -11.66 -23.97
C LYS A 33 -12.19 -12.71 -22.91
N GLY A 34 -11.37 -12.73 -21.85
CA GLY A 34 -11.66 -13.49 -20.66
C GLY A 34 -13.07 -13.08 -20.32
N SER A 35 -13.96 -14.05 -20.21
CA SER A 35 -15.28 -13.81 -19.70
C SER A 35 -15.09 -12.88 -18.52
N LEU A 36 -15.62 -11.66 -18.66
CA LEU A 36 -15.74 -10.75 -17.54
C LEU A 36 -16.44 -11.58 -16.47
N ILE A 37 -15.66 -12.10 -15.53
CA ILE A 37 -16.22 -12.51 -14.27
C ILE A 37 -16.95 -11.25 -13.85
N ASN A 38 -18.29 -11.32 -13.84
CA ASN A 38 -19.12 -10.29 -13.25
C ASN A 38 -18.79 -10.30 -11.75
N SER A 39 -17.61 -9.79 -11.41
CA SER A 39 -17.32 -9.37 -10.05
C SER A 39 -18.24 -8.19 -9.85
N GLU A 40 -19.28 -8.36 -9.06
CA GLU A 40 -20.06 -7.25 -8.56
C GLU A 40 -19.06 -6.15 -8.13
N PRO A 41 -19.31 -4.89 -8.51
CA PRO A 41 -18.41 -3.81 -8.08
C PRO A 41 -18.22 -3.93 -6.58
N PRO A 42 -17.00 -3.81 -6.05
CA PRO A 42 -16.74 -4.03 -4.64
C PRO A 42 -17.73 -3.20 -3.84
N LYS A 43 -18.53 -3.87 -3.02
CA LYS A 43 -19.59 -3.22 -2.23
C LYS A 43 -18.93 -2.09 -1.43
N ASN A 44 -19.42 -0.89 -1.66
CA ASN A 44 -18.95 0.30 -0.96
C ASN A 44 -19.23 0.10 0.54
N LYS A 45 -18.24 -0.36 1.30
CA LYS A 45 -18.41 -0.62 2.73
C LYS A 45 -18.62 0.69 3.46
N PRO A 46 -19.77 0.90 4.13
CA PRO A 46 -19.96 2.09 4.92
C PRO A 46 -18.89 2.16 6.01
N TYR A 47 -18.37 3.34 6.24
CA TYR A 47 -17.43 3.57 7.32
C TYR A 47 -17.57 4.96 7.90
N ASN A 48 -17.16 5.08 9.14
CA ASN A 48 -17.00 6.36 9.82
C ASN A 48 -15.68 6.35 10.57
N ILE A 49 -14.98 7.49 10.58
CA ILE A 49 -13.72 7.67 11.30
C ILE A 49 -13.78 8.92 12.15
N ILE A 50 -13.16 8.84 13.31
CA ILE A 50 -12.87 9.99 14.16
C ILE A 50 -11.37 10.16 14.17
N GLN A 51 -10.88 11.23 13.55
CA GLN A 51 -9.46 11.57 13.57
C GLN A 51 -9.08 12.23 14.90
N GLN A 52 -7.82 12.08 15.25
CA GLN A 52 -7.21 12.77 16.39
C GLN A 52 -5.83 13.30 16.02
N LYS A 53 -5.29 14.16 16.88
CA LYS A 53 -3.88 14.56 16.77
C LYS A 53 -3.00 13.36 17.13
N TYR A 54 -1.86 13.26 16.47
CA TYR A 54 -0.85 12.28 16.86
C TYR A 54 -0.41 12.49 18.31
N THR A 55 -0.37 11.42 19.08
CA THR A 55 0.30 11.41 20.38
C THR A 55 1.81 11.32 20.20
N GLN A 56 2.59 11.66 21.22
CA GLN A 56 4.04 11.54 21.14
C GLN A 56 4.47 10.08 20.88
N LYS A 57 3.83 9.12 21.54
CA LYS A 57 4.12 7.69 21.35
C LYS A 57 3.85 7.20 19.92
N GLU A 58 2.80 7.72 19.28
CA GLU A 58 2.54 7.43 17.85
C GLU A 58 3.59 8.07 16.94
N LEU A 59 4.04 9.29 17.24
CA LEU A 59 5.12 9.90 16.47
C LEU A 59 6.44 9.15 16.66
N ASP A 60 6.75 8.70 17.87
CA ASP A 60 7.93 7.89 18.16
C ASP A 60 7.90 6.55 17.41
N PHE A 61 6.72 5.92 17.29
CA PHE A 61 6.54 4.71 16.47
C PHE A 61 6.90 4.94 15.00
N TRP A 62 6.50 6.06 14.43
CA TRP A 62 6.79 6.38 13.03
C TRP A 62 8.26 6.79 12.83
N ILE A 63 8.82 7.58 13.74
CA ILE A 63 10.20 8.07 13.62
C ILE A 63 11.24 6.95 13.71
N GLN A 64 10.94 5.83 14.36
CA GLN A 64 11.79 4.63 14.37
C GLN A 64 12.08 4.09 12.96
N SER A 65 11.21 4.40 11.99
CA SER A 65 11.38 4.06 10.58
C SER A 65 11.77 5.28 9.72
N GLY A 66 12.22 6.38 10.34
CA GLY A 66 12.56 7.62 9.65
C GLY A 66 11.36 8.44 9.18
N ILE A 67 10.13 7.99 9.44
CA ILE A 67 8.91 8.62 8.94
C ILE A 67 8.56 9.82 9.84
N THR A 68 8.76 11.02 9.32
CA THR A 68 8.50 12.29 10.00
C THR A 68 7.03 12.70 9.87
N PRO A 69 6.54 13.67 10.69
CA PRO A 69 5.21 14.24 10.52
C PRO A 69 4.93 14.80 9.10
N ASP A 70 5.95 15.35 8.43
CA ASP A 70 5.80 15.85 7.07
C ASP A 70 5.57 14.71 6.06
N ILE A 71 6.24 13.58 6.22
CA ILE A 71 6.00 12.37 5.42
C ILE A 71 4.58 11.83 5.68
N LEU A 72 4.15 11.75 6.94
CA LEU A 72 2.79 11.33 7.27
C LEU A 72 1.74 12.23 6.59
N LYS A 73 1.95 13.54 6.64
CA LYS A 73 1.08 14.50 5.97
C LYS A 73 1.10 14.36 4.45
N LEU A 74 2.28 14.21 3.85
CA LEU A 74 2.47 14.03 2.40
C LEU A 74 1.70 12.80 1.89
N TYR A 75 1.74 11.71 2.65
CA TYR A 75 1.08 10.45 2.33
C TYR A 75 -0.33 10.34 2.89
N LYS A 76 -0.93 11.45 3.37
CA LYS A 76 -2.30 11.51 3.91
C LYS A 76 -2.56 10.43 4.96
N THR A 77 -1.53 10.13 5.76
CA THR A 77 -1.65 9.21 6.90
C THR A 77 -2.09 9.99 8.12
N VAL A 78 -3.08 9.47 8.85
CA VAL A 78 -3.69 10.14 10.00
C VAL A 78 -3.76 9.22 11.21
N SER A 79 -3.74 9.80 12.42
CA SER A 79 -4.10 9.07 13.64
C SER A 79 -5.62 9.08 13.81
N LEU A 80 -6.18 7.93 14.18
CA LEU A 80 -7.61 7.74 14.38
C LEU A 80 -7.92 7.42 15.84
N LYS A 81 -8.87 8.14 16.40
CA LYS A 81 -9.47 7.81 17.70
C LYS A 81 -10.39 6.61 17.56
N GLU A 82 -11.13 6.54 16.46
CA GLU A 82 -12.12 5.50 16.25
C GLU A 82 -12.30 5.19 14.76
N PHE A 83 -12.54 3.94 14.47
CA PHE A 83 -12.99 3.44 13.16
C PHE A 83 -14.23 2.60 13.34
N ARG A 84 -15.29 2.88 12.59
CA ARG A 84 -16.54 2.12 12.52
C ARG A 84 -16.78 1.64 11.11
N SER A 85 -17.31 0.43 10.96
CA SER A 85 -17.70 -0.16 9.68
C SER A 85 -18.66 -1.32 9.89
N GLU A 86 -18.95 -2.06 8.83
CA GLU A 86 -19.77 -3.26 8.86
C GLU A 86 -18.97 -4.48 8.39
N ASN A 87 -19.24 -5.63 8.98
CA ASN A 87 -18.64 -6.89 8.57
C ASN A 87 -19.33 -7.43 7.30
N LYS A 88 -18.96 -8.64 6.86
CA LYS A 88 -19.54 -9.30 5.68
C LYS A 88 -21.05 -9.58 5.82
N ASP A 89 -21.54 -9.70 7.05
CA ASP A 89 -22.94 -9.96 7.37
C ASP A 89 -23.73 -8.66 7.62
N ASN A 90 -23.17 -7.50 7.27
CA ASN A 90 -23.71 -6.16 7.52
C ASN A 90 -23.91 -5.85 9.03
N LYS A 91 -23.18 -6.53 9.91
CA LYS A 91 -23.20 -6.23 11.33
C LYS A 91 -22.20 -5.14 11.64
N PRO A 92 -22.61 -4.09 12.37
CA PRO A 92 -21.70 -3.00 12.72
C PRO A 92 -20.62 -3.48 13.67
N PHE A 93 -19.42 -2.95 13.51
CA PHE A 93 -18.31 -3.11 14.44
C PHE A 93 -17.52 -1.81 14.53
N TYR A 94 -16.76 -1.66 15.59
CA TYR A 94 -15.89 -0.50 15.76
C TYR A 94 -14.62 -0.90 16.51
N TYR A 95 -13.59 -0.11 16.29
CA TYR A 95 -12.33 -0.15 17.03
C TYR A 95 -12.01 1.24 17.54
N THR A 96 -11.58 1.31 18.78
CA THR A 96 -11.12 2.55 19.44
C THR A 96 -9.63 2.43 19.70
N SER A 97 -8.88 3.46 19.35
CA SER A 97 -7.45 3.50 19.65
C SER A 97 -7.19 3.62 21.13
N SER A 98 -6.11 3.04 21.57
CA SER A 98 -5.55 3.21 22.91
C SER A 98 -4.06 3.50 22.82
N GLU A 99 -3.44 3.81 23.93
CA GLU A 99 -2.00 4.06 23.99
C GLU A 99 -1.16 2.86 23.52
N ASN A 100 -1.66 1.64 23.76
CA ASN A 100 -0.96 0.40 23.37
C ASN A 100 -1.43 -0.16 22.03
N GLU A 101 -2.59 0.26 21.55
CA GLU A 101 -3.16 -0.15 20.26
C GLU A 101 -3.57 1.07 19.43
N PRO A 102 -2.62 1.82 18.89
CA PRO A 102 -2.90 2.94 18.01
C PRO A 102 -3.56 2.46 16.71
N ILE A 103 -4.37 3.35 16.14
CA ILE A 103 -5.04 3.13 14.87
C ILE A 103 -4.63 4.24 13.91
N PHE A 104 -4.11 3.86 12.75
CA PHE A 104 -3.76 4.79 11.69
C PHE A 104 -4.65 4.58 10.46
N GLY A 105 -4.86 5.64 9.70
CA GLY A 105 -5.62 5.58 8.45
C GLY A 105 -4.80 6.11 7.28
N TYR A 106 -4.64 5.31 6.23
CA TYR A 106 -4.14 5.76 4.93
C TYR A 106 -5.35 6.25 4.12
N MET A 107 -5.43 7.57 3.95
CA MET A 107 -6.62 8.22 3.41
C MET A 107 -6.59 8.27 1.88
N GLY A 108 -7.59 7.67 1.24
CA GLY A 108 -7.87 7.85 -0.17
C GLY A 108 -9.07 8.74 -0.44
N LYS A 109 -9.41 8.97 -1.72
CA LYS A 109 -10.55 9.82 -2.09
C LYS A 109 -11.91 9.25 -1.65
N ARG A 110 -12.07 7.93 -1.68
CA ARG A 110 -13.34 7.24 -1.38
C ARG A 110 -13.16 6.00 -0.53
N TYR A 111 -12.03 5.91 0.17
CA TYR A 111 -11.70 4.80 1.04
C TYR A 111 -10.74 5.24 2.15
N VAL A 112 -10.66 4.40 3.16
CA VAL A 112 -9.59 4.42 4.14
C VAL A 112 -9.06 2.99 4.31
N LYS A 113 -7.74 2.83 4.27
CA LYS A 113 -7.08 1.60 4.71
C LYS A 113 -6.60 1.83 6.14
N ILE A 114 -7.09 1.02 7.05
CA ILE A 114 -6.77 1.10 8.47
C ILE A 114 -5.54 0.24 8.76
N TYR A 115 -4.62 0.79 9.53
CA TYR A 115 -3.44 0.10 10.01
C TYR A 115 -3.40 0.07 11.53
N ARG A 116 -3.34 -1.13 12.10
CA ARG A 116 -3.28 -1.43 13.53
C ARG A 116 -2.01 -2.24 13.80
N PRO A 117 -0.85 -1.60 14.04
CA PRO A 117 0.45 -2.26 14.03
C PRO A 117 0.60 -3.38 15.06
N PHE A 118 -0.07 -3.27 16.20
CA PHE A 118 0.08 -4.19 17.33
C PHE A 118 -1.10 -5.16 17.51
N SER A 119 -2.09 -5.10 16.60
CA SER A 119 -3.26 -5.97 16.67
C SER A 119 -3.08 -7.21 15.77
N GLU A 120 -3.75 -8.30 16.10
CA GLU A 120 -3.79 -9.52 15.29
C GLU A 120 -4.33 -9.22 13.88
N ILE A 121 -5.46 -8.52 13.79
CA ILE A 121 -5.99 -8.01 12.53
C ILE A 121 -5.37 -6.63 12.28
N ARG A 122 -4.28 -6.63 11.52
CA ARG A 122 -3.48 -5.41 11.28
C ARG A 122 -4.11 -4.45 10.28
N PHE A 123 -4.85 -4.96 9.31
CA PHE A 123 -5.44 -4.16 8.24
C PHE A 123 -6.95 -4.34 8.14
N LEU A 124 -7.65 -3.21 7.99
CA LEU A 124 -9.09 -3.15 7.75
C LEU A 124 -9.34 -2.13 6.65
N TYR A 125 -10.53 -2.17 6.08
CA TYR A 125 -10.89 -1.32 4.95
C TYR A 125 -12.26 -0.69 5.16
N GLY A 126 -12.35 0.60 4.88
CA GLY A 126 -13.61 1.33 4.78
C GLY A 126 -13.74 1.96 3.39
N GLY A 127 -14.95 2.00 2.86
CA GLY A 127 -15.23 2.53 1.53
C GLY A 127 -14.87 1.57 0.40
N ASN A 128 -14.58 2.11 -0.76
CA ASN A 128 -14.23 1.35 -1.96
C ASN A 128 -12.73 1.43 -2.22
N ILE A 129 -12.00 0.42 -1.76
CA ILE A 129 -10.61 0.21 -2.10
C ILE A 129 -10.58 -0.66 -3.36
N GLY A 130 -10.59 -0.05 -4.53
CA GLY A 130 -10.64 -0.76 -5.80
C GLY A 130 -9.35 -1.48 -6.19
N GLU A 131 -9.40 -2.22 -7.28
CA GLU A 131 -8.24 -2.93 -7.87
C GLU A 131 -7.09 -1.97 -8.29
N SER A 132 -7.41 -0.69 -8.48
CA SER A 132 -6.44 0.36 -8.81
C SER A 132 -5.72 0.96 -7.61
N TYR A 133 -5.82 0.35 -6.42
CA TYR A 133 -5.09 0.84 -5.26
C TYR A 133 -3.58 0.78 -5.51
N CYS A 134 -2.97 1.95 -5.47
CA CYS A 134 -1.53 2.10 -5.56
C CYS A 134 -1.09 3.23 -4.61
N PHE A 135 -0.55 2.85 -3.47
CA PHE A 135 -0.07 3.83 -2.49
C PHE A 135 1.29 4.38 -2.92
N GLY A 136 1.47 5.68 -2.79
CA GLY A 136 2.67 6.37 -3.22
C GLY A 136 2.63 6.90 -4.66
N LEU A 137 1.63 6.52 -5.46
CA LEU A 137 1.54 6.94 -6.86
C LEU A 137 1.41 8.46 -7.02
N GLU A 138 0.62 9.12 -6.16
CA GLU A 138 0.41 10.57 -6.21
C GLU A 138 1.67 11.37 -5.82
N GLN A 139 2.64 10.75 -5.17
CA GLN A 139 3.89 11.34 -4.70
C GLN A 139 5.04 11.16 -5.69
N LEU A 140 4.83 10.39 -6.75
CA LEU A 140 5.89 10.19 -7.75
C LEU A 140 6.13 11.45 -8.57
N PRO A 141 7.38 11.77 -8.91
CA PRO A 141 7.70 12.80 -9.88
C PRO A 141 7.28 12.36 -11.29
N ALA A 142 7.12 13.30 -12.18
CA ALA A 142 6.78 13.01 -13.57
C ALA A 142 7.84 12.16 -14.30
N LYS A 143 9.08 12.18 -13.83
CA LYS A 143 10.21 11.39 -14.35
C LYS A 143 11.14 11.02 -13.20
N GLY A 144 11.79 9.87 -13.29
CA GLY A 144 12.78 9.39 -12.33
C GLY A 144 13.55 8.21 -12.91
N ASP A 145 14.69 7.91 -12.31
CA ASP A 145 15.58 6.84 -12.79
C ASP A 145 15.27 5.49 -12.14
N THR A 146 14.71 5.53 -10.93
CA THR A 146 14.47 4.32 -10.13
C THR A 146 13.14 4.42 -9.40
N LEU A 147 12.36 3.36 -9.46
CA LEU A 147 11.12 3.20 -8.72
C LEU A 147 11.17 1.88 -7.93
N PHE A 148 10.98 1.97 -6.62
CA PHE A 148 10.85 0.80 -5.76
C PHE A 148 9.39 0.34 -5.68
N ILE A 149 9.17 -0.97 -5.77
CA ILE A 149 7.87 -1.60 -5.51
C ILE A 149 8.03 -2.40 -4.23
N THR A 150 7.22 -2.09 -3.21
CA THR A 150 7.35 -2.66 -1.87
C THR A 150 6.10 -3.44 -1.46
N GLY A 151 6.19 -4.14 -0.33
CA GLY A 151 5.10 -4.94 0.22
C GLY A 151 4.06 -4.15 1.03
N GLY A 152 4.33 -2.88 1.40
CA GLY A 152 3.41 -2.15 2.26
C GLY A 152 3.62 -0.64 2.32
N GLU A 153 2.60 0.06 2.82
CA GLU A 153 2.55 1.52 2.89
C GLU A 153 3.65 2.11 3.78
N LYS A 154 3.96 1.42 4.88
CA LYS A 154 5.03 1.86 5.79
C LYS A 154 6.39 1.83 5.11
N ASP A 155 6.67 0.80 4.30
CA ASP A 155 7.92 0.67 3.55
C ASP A 155 8.05 1.78 2.49
N VAL A 156 6.94 2.11 1.79
CA VAL A 156 6.89 3.23 0.86
C VAL A 156 7.28 4.53 1.55
N MET A 157 6.68 4.83 2.71
CA MET A 157 6.98 6.05 3.46
C MET A 157 8.39 6.05 4.03
N THR A 158 8.92 4.89 4.45
CA THR A 158 10.32 4.75 4.90
C THR A 158 11.28 5.07 3.76
N LEU A 159 11.07 4.52 2.58
CA LEU A 159 11.90 4.82 1.41
C LEU A 159 11.82 6.30 1.02
N ALA A 160 10.62 6.88 1.05
CA ALA A 160 10.42 8.30 0.79
C ALA A 160 11.16 9.19 1.80
N ALA A 161 11.20 8.82 3.07
CA ALA A 161 11.95 9.52 4.10
C ALA A 161 13.46 9.55 3.82
N HIS A 162 13.97 8.58 3.05
CA HIS A 162 15.36 8.50 2.61
C HIS A 162 15.59 9.02 1.18
N GLY A 163 14.59 9.69 0.59
CA GLY A 163 14.70 10.31 -0.74
C GLY A 163 14.48 9.37 -1.92
N PHE A 164 13.97 8.16 -1.69
CA PHE A 164 13.66 7.21 -2.74
C PHE A 164 12.19 7.28 -3.16
N HIS A 165 11.93 6.99 -4.42
CA HIS A 165 10.58 6.88 -4.95
C HIS A 165 10.08 5.44 -4.83
N ALA A 166 8.94 5.26 -4.20
CA ALA A 166 8.38 3.94 -3.98
C ALA A 166 6.85 3.91 -4.08
N ILE A 167 6.32 2.75 -4.43
CA ILE A 167 4.90 2.45 -4.43
C ILE A 167 4.63 1.08 -3.82
N CYS A 168 3.41 0.84 -3.39
CA CYS A 168 2.92 -0.51 -3.12
C CYS A 168 1.48 -0.69 -3.61
N PHE A 169 1.13 -1.94 -3.87
CA PHE A 169 -0.24 -2.35 -4.17
C PHE A 169 -0.93 -2.88 -2.91
N ASN A 170 -2.23 -3.13 -3.01
CA ASN A 170 -2.96 -3.74 -1.92
C ASN A 170 -2.59 -5.23 -1.81
N SER A 171 -2.11 -5.63 -0.65
CA SER A 171 -1.76 -7.03 -0.32
C SER A 171 -2.76 -7.59 0.66
#